data_44c0790264a927a89f92821140f860ac
#
_entry.id   44c0790264a927a89f92821140f860ac
#
_cell.length_a   1.000
_cell.length_b   1.000
_cell.length_c   1.000
_cell.angle_alpha   90.00
_cell.angle_beta   90.00
_cell.angle_gamma   90.00
#
_symmetry.space_group_name_H-M   'P 1'
#
loop_
_entity.id
_entity.type
_entity.pdbx_description
1 polymer ?
#
loop_
_entity_poly.entity_id
_entity_poly.type
_entity_poly.pdbx_seq_one_letter_code
_entity_poly.pdbx_strand_id
1 'polypeptide(L)'
;MGAATYIGSTTRYQTVAVCPLYSFRLETGSTTKVSVYHVSEEPDIEVFEPRKINGAGEALVWAIDDARLRNYLVPRECPRVTFYAGPRTSVVDRERFLGSSVAVVAIEAAWFARLQSCRLFCYHLPAHHFTTYDETAGYLVSRTAVKPTSVDCISDPVAAILQRGVELRILPNLWSLRDAVVESTLEFSIIRWRNASPR
;
A
#
# COMPACT_ATOMS: atom_id res chain seq x y z
N MET A 1 -32.35 -34.13 -40.64
CA MET A 1 -31.33 -33.21 -41.17
C MET A 1 -31.88 -31.80 -41.06
N GLY A 2 -31.47 -31.06 -40.08
CA GLY A 2 -31.87 -29.69 -39.84
C GLY A 2 -30.68 -28.90 -39.32
N ALA A 3 -30.11 -28.02 -40.16
CA ALA A 3 -29.00 -27.17 -39.82
C ALA A 3 -29.47 -26.01 -38.94
N ALA A 4 -28.84 -25.84 -37.76
CA ALA A 4 -29.05 -24.69 -36.89
C ALA A 4 -28.11 -23.56 -37.32
N THR A 5 -28.70 -22.46 -37.77
CA THR A 5 -27.98 -21.23 -38.13
C THR A 5 -27.70 -20.43 -36.85
N TYR A 6 -26.42 -20.22 -36.54
CA TYR A 6 -25.98 -19.37 -35.44
C TYR A 6 -25.91 -17.91 -35.93
N ILE A 7 -26.76 -17.03 -35.36
CA ILE A 7 -26.69 -15.59 -35.60
C ILE A 7 -25.76 -14.99 -34.54
N GLY A 8 -24.58 -14.57 -34.95
CA GLY A 8 -23.61 -13.87 -34.10
C GLY A 8 -24.06 -12.44 -33.82
N SER A 9 -24.31 -12.13 -32.55
CA SER A 9 -24.48 -10.76 -32.04
C SER A 9 -23.12 -10.09 -31.83
N THR A 10 -22.84 -9.08 -32.65
CA THR A 10 -21.59 -8.27 -32.53
C THR A 10 -21.80 -7.23 -31.45
N THR A 11 -21.42 -7.55 -30.21
CA THR A 11 -21.35 -6.58 -29.13
C THR A 11 -20.10 -5.72 -29.34
N ARG A 12 -20.29 -4.44 -29.68
CA ARG A 12 -19.21 -3.44 -29.69
C ARG A 12 -18.72 -3.22 -28.27
N TYR A 13 -17.53 -3.69 -27.98
CA TYR A 13 -16.81 -3.28 -26.78
C TYR A 13 -16.37 -1.82 -26.96
N GLN A 14 -16.91 -0.93 -26.16
CA GLN A 14 -16.37 0.41 -25.99
C GLN A 14 -14.97 0.26 -25.39
N THR A 15 -13.99 0.77 -26.12
CA THR A 15 -12.60 0.86 -25.63
C THR A 15 -12.58 1.87 -24.49
N VAL A 16 -12.62 1.36 -23.26
CA VAL A 16 -12.26 2.17 -22.09
C VAL A 16 -10.78 2.44 -22.23
N ALA A 17 -10.40 3.72 -22.25
CA ALA A 17 -9.02 4.15 -22.27
C ALA A 17 -8.32 3.56 -21.02
N VAL A 18 -7.53 2.51 -21.24
CA VAL A 18 -6.68 1.91 -20.22
C VAL A 18 -5.57 2.93 -19.96
N CYS A 19 -5.57 3.51 -18.78
CA CYS A 19 -4.43 4.25 -18.26
C CYS A 19 -3.18 3.36 -18.41
N PRO A 20 -2.04 3.87 -18.92
CA PRO A 20 -0.89 3.02 -19.23
C PRO A 20 -0.47 2.26 -17.99
N LEU A 21 -0.45 0.94 -18.12
CA LEU A 21 0.03 -0.01 -17.12
C LEU A 21 1.40 0.44 -16.61
N TYR A 22 1.52 0.46 -15.31
CA TYR A 22 2.75 0.70 -14.57
C TYR A 22 3.87 -0.20 -15.13
N SER A 23 4.68 0.33 -16.05
CA SER A 23 5.87 -0.34 -16.56
C SER A 23 6.94 -0.27 -15.49
N PHE A 24 7.08 -1.31 -14.70
CA PHE A 24 8.28 -1.53 -13.91
C PHE A 24 9.46 -1.74 -14.86
N ARG A 25 10.23 -0.68 -15.12
CA ARG A 25 11.53 -0.79 -15.78
C ARG A 25 12.49 -1.41 -14.78
N LEU A 26 12.84 -2.67 -15.03
CA LEU A 26 14.04 -3.27 -14.46
C LEU A 26 15.25 -2.55 -15.05
N GLU A 27 15.71 -1.49 -14.41
CA GLU A 27 17.02 -0.93 -14.71
C GLU A 27 18.08 -1.80 -14.04
N THR A 28 18.71 -2.64 -14.86
CA THR A 28 19.95 -3.34 -14.51
C THR A 28 21.09 -2.34 -14.56
N GLY A 29 21.57 -1.93 -13.39
CA GLY A 29 22.82 -1.15 -13.34
C GLY A 29 22.91 -0.16 -12.18
N SER A 30 23.54 -0.59 -11.07
CA SER A 30 24.41 0.20 -10.20
C SER A 30 23.83 1.39 -9.43
N THR A 31 23.98 1.31 -8.14
CA THR A 31 23.58 2.19 -7.02
C THR A 31 22.09 2.07 -6.72
N THR A 32 21.78 1.40 -5.63
CA THR A 32 20.42 1.31 -5.06
C THR A 32 19.93 2.73 -4.75
N LYS A 33 19.30 3.36 -5.74
CA LYS A 33 18.62 4.64 -5.55
C LYS A 33 17.47 4.37 -4.60
N VAL A 34 17.61 4.75 -3.35
CA VAL A 34 16.54 4.61 -2.37
C VAL A 34 15.34 5.39 -2.90
N SER A 35 14.29 4.67 -3.23
CA SER A 35 13.04 5.29 -3.65
C SER A 35 12.24 5.66 -2.41
N VAL A 36 11.77 6.89 -2.35
CA VAL A 36 11.08 7.46 -1.21
C VAL A 36 9.70 7.96 -1.66
N TYR A 37 8.66 7.56 -0.93
CA TYR A 37 7.29 7.77 -1.33
C TYR A 37 6.44 8.40 -0.23
N HIS A 38 5.43 9.15 -0.67
CA HIS A 38 4.29 9.53 0.16
C HIS A 38 3.00 9.19 -0.58
N VAL A 39 2.06 8.53 0.09
CA VAL A 39 0.74 8.22 -0.51
C VAL A 39 -0.33 9.08 0.14
N SER A 40 -1.16 9.71 -0.70
CA SER A 40 -2.26 10.58 -0.28
C SER A 40 -3.51 10.31 -1.11
N GLU A 41 -4.68 10.71 -0.62
CA GLU A 41 -5.92 10.82 -1.40
C GLU A 41 -6.02 12.20 -2.12
N GLU A 42 -5.12 13.14 -1.82
CA GLU A 42 -5.07 14.46 -2.43
C GLU A 42 -4.17 14.47 -3.67
N PRO A 43 -4.67 14.96 -4.85
CA PRO A 43 -3.98 14.85 -6.13
C PRO A 43 -2.88 15.89 -6.36
N ASP A 44 -2.96 17.07 -5.72
CA ASP A 44 -2.23 18.27 -6.14
C ASP A 44 -1.31 18.81 -5.03
N ILE A 45 -0.61 17.92 -4.33
CA ILE A 45 0.34 18.38 -3.30
C ILE A 45 1.63 18.83 -3.99
N GLU A 46 1.84 20.15 -4.07
CA GLU A 46 3.03 20.74 -4.66
C GLU A 46 4.24 20.73 -3.72
N VAL A 47 3.99 20.83 -2.39
CA VAL A 47 5.03 20.87 -1.37
C VAL A 47 4.56 20.12 -0.12
N PHE A 48 5.41 19.27 0.39
CA PHE A 48 5.24 18.62 1.69
C PHE A 48 5.94 19.46 2.75
N GLU A 49 5.15 20.14 3.58
CA GLU A 49 5.67 20.92 4.71
C GLU A 49 5.85 20.04 5.96
N PRO A 50 6.91 20.26 6.76
CA PRO A 50 7.07 19.57 8.03
C PRO A 50 5.90 19.84 8.98
N ARG A 51 5.32 18.77 9.53
CA ARG A 51 4.16 18.85 10.43
C ARG A 51 4.40 18.04 11.69
N LYS A 52 3.94 18.55 12.83
CA LYS A 52 3.92 17.79 14.08
C LYS A 52 2.81 16.75 14.05
N ILE A 53 3.09 15.53 14.47
CA ILE A 53 2.07 14.51 14.65
C ILE A 53 1.28 14.85 15.91
N ASN A 54 -0.04 15.00 15.79
CA ASN A 54 -0.95 15.36 16.90
C ASN A 54 -0.52 16.59 17.69
N GLY A 55 0.17 17.55 17.04
CA GLY A 55 0.64 18.77 17.66
C GLY A 55 1.85 18.62 18.59
N ALA A 56 2.38 17.39 18.76
CA ALA A 56 3.53 17.09 19.62
C ALA A 56 4.75 16.65 18.83
N GLY A 57 5.94 16.75 19.44
CA GLY A 57 7.19 16.32 18.86
C GLY A 57 7.76 17.28 17.82
N GLU A 58 8.75 16.79 17.07
CA GLU A 58 9.40 17.53 15.99
C GLU A 58 8.47 17.62 14.75
N ALA A 59 8.52 18.74 14.04
CA ALA A 59 7.81 18.89 12.78
C ALA A 59 8.61 18.20 11.66
N LEU A 60 8.03 17.23 11.00
CA LEU A 60 8.69 16.39 10.01
C LEU A 60 7.80 16.16 8.77
N VAL A 61 8.43 16.02 7.62
CA VAL A 61 7.83 15.41 6.44
C VAL A 61 8.06 13.91 6.53
N TRP A 62 6.98 13.13 6.53
CA TRP A 62 7.03 11.68 6.63
C TRP A 62 6.92 11.03 5.26
N ALA A 63 7.78 10.06 5.05
CA ALA A 63 7.82 9.26 3.84
C ALA A 63 8.08 7.78 4.18
N ILE A 64 7.95 6.91 3.18
CA ILE A 64 8.15 5.47 3.28
C ILE A 64 9.05 4.97 2.17
N ASP A 65 9.71 3.85 2.43
CA ASP A 65 10.46 3.10 1.44
C ASP A 65 9.53 2.30 0.49
N ASP A 66 10.09 1.74 -0.58
CA ASP A 66 9.34 0.92 -1.52
C ASP A 66 8.78 -0.36 -0.88
N ALA A 67 9.53 -0.97 0.03
CA ALA A 67 9.12 -2.22 0.68
C ALA A 67 7.87 -2.03 1.55
N ARG A 68 7.66 -0.83 2.11
CA ARG A 68 6.51 -0.51 2.97
C ARG A 68 5.41 0.26 2.24
N LEU A 69 5.62 0.64 0.98
CA LEU A 69 4.61 1.33 0.16
C LEU A 69 3.27 0.59 0.16
N ARG A 70 3.29 -0.77 0.11
CA ARG A 70 2.10 -1.62 0.18
C ARG A 70 1.18 -1.35 1.38
N ASN A 71 1.73 -0.92 2.52
CA ASN A 71 0.98 -0.64 3.74
C ASN A 71 0.08 0.61 3.60
N TYR A 72 0.28 1.41 2.55
CA TYR A 72 -0.36 2.69 2.30
C TYR A 72 -1.22 2.71 1.04
N LEU A 73 -1.32 1.57 0.32
CA LEU A 73 -2.19 1.42 -0.85
C LEU A 73 -3.66 1.16 -0.47
N VAL A 74 -4.11 1.78 0.60
CA VAL A 74 -5.50 1.74 1.09
C VAL A 74 -5.91 3.15 1.53
N PRO A 75 -7.21 3.46 1.66
CA PRO A 75 -7.67 4.76 2.13
C PRO A 75 -6.96 5.17 3.42
N ARG A 76 -6.61 6.46 3.53
CA ARG A 76 -5.78 6.99 4.62
C ARG A 76 -6.26 6.58 6.01
N GLU A 77 -7.56 6.68 6.26
CA GLU A 77 -8.16 6.39 7.56
C GLU A 77 -8.58 4.92 7.75
N CYS A 78 -8.37 4.06 6.74
CA CYS A 78 -8.68 2.64 6.82
C CYS A 78 -7.82 1.96 7.89
N PRO A 79 -8.42 1.34 8.92
CA PRO A 79 -7.70 0.49 9.87
C PRO A 79 -7.17 -0.75 9.16
N ARG A 80 -5.92 -1.08 9.42
CA ARG A 80 -5.27 -2.24 8.79
C ARG A 80 -4.22 -2.88 9.66
N VAL A 81 -4.11 -4.18 9.51
CA VAL A 81 -3.02 -5.00 10.03
C VAL A 81 -2.22 -5.48 8.83
N THR A 82 -0.95 -5.09 8.77
CA THR A 82 -0.03 -5.50 7.71
C THR A 82 1.10 -6.31 8.32
N PHE A 83 1.49 -7.39 7.67
CA PHE A 83 2.55 -8.25 8.19
C PHE A 83 3.29 -8.99 7.08
N TYR A 84 4.52 -9.37 7.36
CA TYR A 84 5.44 -10.02 6.42
C TYR A 84 6.53 -10.78 7.19
N ALA A 85 7.26 -11.66 6.49
CA ALA A 85 8.37 -12.37 7.09
C ALA A 85 9.60 -11.47 7.24
N GLY A 86 10.13 -11.39 8.45
CA GLY A 86 11.41 -10.76 8.76
C GLY A 86 12.51 -11.81 8.99
N PRO A 87 13.75 -11.37 9.31
CA PRO A 87 14.88 -12.27 9.53
C PRO A 87 14.68 -13.28 10.68
N ARG A 88 13.81 -12.94 11.65
CA ARG A 88 13.52 -13.77 12.83
C ARG A 88 12.21 -14.54 12.74
N THR A 89 11.52 -14.48 11.61
CA THR A 89 10.24 -15.16 11.43
C THR A 89 10.41 -16.67 11.40
N SER A 90 9.68 -17.37 12.27
CA SER A 90 9.67 -18.83 12.30
C SER A 90 9.01 -19.41 11.04
N VAL A 91 9.42 -20.63 10.66
CA VAL A 91 8.79 -21.35 9.53
C VAL A 91 7.30 -21.56 9.79
N VAL A 92 6.94 -21.90 11.03
CA VAL A 92 5.54 -22.13 11.45
C VAL A 92 4.68 -20.90 11.25
N ASP A 93 5.15 -19.72 11.68
CA ASP A 93 4.39 -18.48 11.52
C ASP A 93 4.32 -18.07 10.05
N ARG A 94 5.41 -18.24 9.31
CA ARG A 94 5.43 -17.98 7.89
C ARG A 94 4.36 -18.80 7.15
N GLU A 95 4.33 -20.10 7.38
CA GLU A 95 3.36 -21.00 6.75
C GLU A 95 1.93 -20.68 7.19
N ARG A 96 1.71 -20.46 8.50
CA ARG A 96 0.40 -20.17 9.07
C ARG A 96 -0.21 -18.88 8.55
N PHE A 97 0.58 -17.82 8.42
CA PHE A 97 0.08 -16.46 8.19
C PHE A 97 0.25 -15.98 6.75
N LEU A 98 1.32 -16.37 6.06
CA LEU A 98 1.70 -15.86 4.76
C LEU A 98 1.48 -16.87 3.63
N GLY A 99 1.65 -18.17 3.89
CA GLY A 99 1.65 -19.17 2.82
C GLY A 99 2.67 -18.81 1.73
N SER A 100 2.19 -18.56 0.50
CA SER A 100 3.03 -18.15 -0.64
C SER A 100 3.15 -16.64 -0.80
N SER A 101 2.42 -15.83 -0.01
CA SER A 101 2.41 -14.37 -0.15
C SER A 101 3.67 -13.74 0.43
N VAL A 102 4.17 -12.67 -0.21
CA VAL A 102 5.33 -11.92 0.32
C VAL A 102 4.95 -11.07 1.54
N ALA A 103 3.69 -10.65 1.61
CA ALA A 103 3.10 -9.91 2.72
C ALA A 103 1.58 -10.00 2.66
N VAL A 104 0.93 -9.60 3.74
CA VAL A 104 -0.53 -9.45 3.83
C VAL A 104 -0.88 -8.03 4.24
N VAL A 105 -1.88 -7.46 3.59
CA VAL A 105 -2.60 -6.26 4.03
C VAL A 105 -4.01 -6.69 4.38
N ALA A 106 -4.37 -6.66 5.66
CA ALA A 106 -5.69 -7.02 6.13
C ALA A 106 -6.50 -5.77 6.49
N ILE A 107 -7.73 -5.70 6.01
CA ILE A 107 -8.69 -4.62 6.30
C ILE A 107 -10.04 -5.19 6.74
N GLU A 108 -10.85 -4.35 7.35
CA GLU A 108 -12.25 -4.71 7.65
C GLU A 108 -13.14 -4.61 6.41
N ALA A 109 -14.12 -5.51 6.29
CA ALA A 109 -15.07 -5.57 5.18
C ALA A 109 -15.83 -4.25 4.98
N ALA A 110 -16.11 -3.51 6.05
CA ALA A 110 -16.75 -2.19 5.98
C ALA A 110 -15.97 -1.15 5.16
N TRP A 111 -14.65 -1.33 5.00
CA TRP A 111 -13.78 -0.44 4.23
C TRP A 111 -13.59 -0.86 2.77
N PHE A 112 -14.07 -2.05 2.38
CA PHE A 112 -13.77 -2.58 1.06
C PHE A 112 -14.38 -1.76 -0.08
N ALA A 113 -15.65 -1.33 0.04
CA ALA A 113 -16.27 -0.47 -0.96
C ALA A 113 -15.53 0.87 -1.12
N ARG A 114 -15.04 1.46 -0.01
CA ARG A 114 -14.22 2.67 -0.04
C ARG A 114 -12.87 2.41 -0.73
N LEU A 115 -12.23 1.26 -0.47
CA LEU A 115 -10.99 0.87 -1.12
C LEU A 115 -11.17 0.74 -2.64
N GLN A 116 -12.26 0.12 -3.09
CA GLN A 116 -12.55 -0.06 -4.52
C GLN A 116 -12.84 1.26 -5.25
N SER A 117 -13.37 2.27 -4.55
CA SER A 117 -13.76 3.54 -5.14
C SER A 117 -12.75 4.67 -4.94
N CYS A 118 -11.76 4.50 -4.07
CA CYS A 118 -10.78 5.56 -3.81
C CYS A 118 -9.76 5.67 -4.94
N ARG A 119 -9.20 6.86 -5.07
CA ARG A 119 -7.99 7.12 -5.85
C ARG A 119 -6.89 7.49 -4.89
N LEU A 120 -5.71 6.96 -5.12
CA LEU A 120 -4.52 7.29 -4.35
C LEU A 120 -3.49 7.94 -5.26
N PHE A 121 -2.71 8.84 -4.72
CA PHE A 121 -1.63 9.53 -5.39
C PHE A 121 -0.33 9.19 -4.70
N CYS A 122 0.55 8.51 -5.44
CA CYS A 122 1.87 8.12 -4.97
C CYS A 122 2.88 9.16 -5.40
N TYR A 123 3.32 9.98 -4.46
CA TYR A 123 4.31 11.02 -4.67
C TYR A 123 5.71 10.44 -4.54
N HIS A 124 6.54 10.62 -5.55
CA HIS A 124 7.95 10.30 -5.53
C HIS A 124 8.71 11.48 -4.93
N LEU A 125 9.50 11.22 -3.90
CA LEU A 125 10.23 12.25 -3.18
C LEU A 125 11.74 12.10 -3.39
N PRO A 126 12.49 13.21 -3.47
CA PRO A 126 13.94 13.17 -3.66
C PRO A 126 14.65 12.63 -2.41
N ALA A 127 15.22 11.43 -2.51
CA ALA A 127 15.76 10.67 -1.37
C ALA A 127 16.81 11.43 -0.55
N HIS A 128 17.58 12.34 -1.19
CA HIS A 128 18.65 13.11 -0.51
C HIS A 128 18.13 14.09 0.56
N HIS A 129 16.82 14.36 0.60
CA HIS A 129 16.20 15.16 1.67
C HIS A 129 15.81 14.34 2.90
N PHE A 130 15.94 13.02 2.84
CA PHE A 130 15.42 12.12 3.85
C PHE A 130 16.51 11.37 4.60
N THR A 131 16.26 11.13 5.88
CA THR A 131 17.04 10.23 6.73
C THR A 131 16.13 9.13 7.26
N THR A 132 16.69 7.93 7.45
CA THR A 132 15.94 6.82 8.06
C THR A 132 15.57 7.17 9.49
N TYR A 133 14.28 7.05 9.79
CA TYR A 133 13.74 7.25 11.13
C TYR A 133 13.50 5.91 11.85
N ASP A 134 12.95 4.93 11.12
CA ASP A 134 12.69 3.57 11.61
C ASP A 134 12.84 2.59 10.44
N GLU A 135 13.88 1.76 10.48
CA GLU A 135 14.15 0.76 9.44
C GLU A 135 13.08 -0.35 9.38
N THR A 136 12.58 -0.78 10.53
CA THR A 136 11.56 -1.84 10.60
C THR A 136 10.25 -1.36 9.99
N ALA A 137 9.83 -0.15 10.32
CA ALA A 137 8.61 0.45 9.77
C ALA A 137 8.83 1.03 8.36
N GLY A 138 10.08 1.16 7.89
CA GLY A 138 10.43 1.77 6.61
C GLY A 138 10.14 3.27 6.56
N TYR A 139 10.18 3.94 7.72
CA TYR A 139 9.94 5.38 7.80
C TYR A 139 11.21 6.18 7.53
N LEU A 140 11.03 7.17 6.65
CA LEU A 140 12.03 8.19 6.35
C LEU A 140 11.44 9.56 6.67
N VAL A 141 12.28 10.48 7.12
CA VAL A 141 11.84 11.82 7.52
C VAL A 141 12.74 12.91 6.94
N SER A 142 12.11 14.06 6.63
CA SER A 142 12.80 15.30 6.32
C SER A 142 12.38 16.40 7.29
N ARG A 143 13.36 17.22 7.71
CA ARG A 143 13.14 18.42 8.55
C ARG A 143 12.82 19.65 7.75
N THR A 144 12.98 19.59 6.45
CA THR A 144 12.74 20.69 5.52
C THR A 144 11.56 20.38 4.60
N ALA A 145 10.95 21.41 4.05
CA ALA A 145 9.93 21.27 3.02
C ALA A 145 10.47 20.53 1.80
N VAL A 146 9.67 19.64 1.22
CA VAL A 146 10.08 18.80 0.10
C VAL A 146 9.07 18.92 -1.04
N LYS A 147 9.57 19.20 -2.25
CA LYS A 147 8.76 19.11 -3.47
C LYS A 147 8.86 17.70 -4.05
N PRO A 148 7.75 17.08 -4.45
CA PRO A 148 7.79 15.80 -5.14
C PRO A 148 8.45 15.96 -6.52
N THR A 149 9.12 14.92 -6.99
CA THR A 149 9.71 14.85 -8.33
C THR A 149 8.69 14.39 -9.38
N SER A 150 7.71 13.60 -8.96
CA SER A 150 6.59 13.14 -9.79
C SER A 150 5.46 12.63 -8.90
N VAL A 151 4.30 12.43 -9.49
CA VAL A 151 3.14 11.81 -8.85
C VAL A 151 2.50 10.80 -9.80
N ASP A 152 2.18 9.61 -9.28
CA ASP A 152 1.44 8.58 -9.98
C ASP A 152 0.03 8.46 -9.42
N CYS A 153 -0.97 8.45 -10.28
CA CYS A 153 -2.35 8.17 -9.89
C CYS A 153 -2.59 6.66 -9.85
N ILE A 154 -2.99 6.16 -8.70
CA ILE A 154 -3.39 4.76 -8.48
C ILE A 154 -4.92 4.73 -8.47
N SER A 155 -5.51 4.43 -9.62
CA SER A 155 -6.96 4.37 -9.82
C SER A 155 -7.58 3.04 -9.35
N ASP A 156 -6.76 1.98 -9.20
CA ASP A 156 -7.16 0.67 -8.69
C ASP A 156 -6.16 0.23 -7.61
N PRO A 157 -6.39 0.63 -6.35
CA PRO A 157 -5.53 0.24 -5.23
C PRO A 157 -5.53 -1.27 -4.97
N VAL A 158 -6.61 -1.98 -5.26
CA VAL A 158 -6.69 -3.45 -5.12
C VAL A 158 -5.71 -4.11 -6.08
N ALA A 159 -5.76 -3.75 -7.36
CA ALA A 159 -4.81 -4.25 -8.34
C ALA A 159 -3.37 -3.89 -7.98
N ALA A 160 -3.12 -2.66 -7.50
CA ALA A 160 -1.79 -2.21 -7.09
C ALA A 160 -1.21 -3.02 -5.91
N ILE A 161 -2.03 -3.46 -4.95
CA ILE A 161 -1.65 -4.36 -3.86
C ILE A 161 -1.29 -5.74 -4.43
N LEU A 162 -2.19 -6.33 -5.22
CA LEU A 162 -2.03 -7.70 -5.74
C LEU A 162 -0.83 -7.84 -6.70
N GLN A 163 -0.57 -6.85 -7.55
CA GLN A 163 0.58 -6.82 -8.47
C GLN A 163 1.93 -6.81 -7.75
N ARG A 164 1.96 -6.41 -6.48
CA ARG A 164 3.16 -6.48 -5.61
C ARG A 164 3.35 -7.84 -4.94
N GLY A 165 2.55 -8.85 -5.29
CA GLY A 165 2.57 -10.17 -4.64
C GLY A 165 2.04 -10.14 -3.20
N VAL A 166 1.29 -9.11 -2.84
CA VAL A 166 0.72 -8.92 -1.50
C VAL A 166 -0.70 -9.46 -1.47
N GLU A 167 -1.02 -10.26 -0.47
CA GLU A 167 -2.38 -10.71 -0.23
C GLU A 167 -3.22 -9.59 0.38
N LEU A 168 -4.38 -9.30 -0.21
CA LEU A 168 -5.38 -8.46 0.41
C LEU A 168 -6.39 -9.36 1.15
N ARG A 169 -6.39 -9.28 2.48
CA ARG A 169 -7.29 -10.05 3.33
C ARG A 169 -8.42 -9.18 3.87
N ILE A 170 -9.67 -9.58 3.63
CA ILE A 170 -10.86 -8.84 4.04
C ILE A 170 -11.57 -9.62 5.12
N LEU A 171 -11.75 -9.02 6.30
CA LEU A 171 -12.31 -9.66 7.49
C LEU A 171 -13.49 -8.84 8.05
N PRO A 172 -14.46 -9.47 8.72
CA PRO A 172 -15.53 -8.73 9.40
C PRO A 172 -15.01 -7.75 10.45
N ASN A 173 -13.95 -8.12 11.19
CA ASN A 173 -13.18 -7.28 12.10
C ASN A 173 -11.72 -7.77 12.14
N LEU A 174 -10.83 -6.96 12.70
CA LEU A 174 -9.40 -7.24 12.71
C LEU A 174 -8.87 -7.76 14.06
N TRP A 175 -9.70 -7.86 15.10
CA TRP A 175 -9.22 -8.12 16.47
C TRP A 175 -8.47 -9.45 16.62
N SER A 176 -9.07 -10.55 16.19
CA SER A 176 -8.44 -11.88 16.31
C SER A 176 -7.15 -11.98 15.48
N LEU A 177 -7.13 -11.40 14.28
CA LEU A 177 -5.93 -11.37 13.45
C LEU A 177 -4.84 -10.52 14.08
N ARG A 178 -5.19 -9.33 14.56
CA ARG A 178 -4.25 -8.42 15.24
C ARG A 178 -3.59 -9.11 16.43
N ASP A 179 -4.38 -9.74 17.30
CA ASP A 179 -3.86 -10.41 18.50
C ASP A 179 -2.92 -11.56 18.12
N ALA A 180 -3.32 -12.39 17.13
CA ALA A 180 -2.49 -13.49 16.65
C ALA A 180 -1.19 -13.02 15.96
N VAL A 181 -1.22 -11.92 15.23
CA VAL A 181 -0.02 -11.35 14.57
C VAL A 181 0.92 -10.75 15.61
N VAL A 182 0.41 -10.07 16.62
CA VAL A 182 1.23 -9.48 17.72
C VAL A 182 1.95 -10.58 18.52
N GLU A 183 1.34 -11.76 18.69
CA GLU A 183 1.94 -12.92 19.36
C GLU A 183 2.89 -13.74 18.48
N SER A 184 2.92 -13.46 17.17
CA SER A 184 3.77 -14.18 16.21
C SER A 184 5.19 -13.64 16.15
N THR A 185 6.03 -14.32 15.37
CA THR A 185 7.40 -13.88 15.05
C THR A 185 7.49 -13.05 13.77
N LEU A 186 6.34 -12.65 13.21
CA LEU A 186 6.27 -11.81 12.02
C LEU A 186 6.64 -10.35 12.30
N GLU A 187 7.16 -9.68 11.29
CA GLU A 187 7.21 -8.22 11.28
C GLU A 187 5.82 -7.69 10.91
N PHE A 188 5.34 -6.65 11.61
CA PHE A 188 4.01 -6.13 11.37
C PHE A 188 3.89 -4.62 11.59
N SER A 189 2.81 -4.05 11.04
CA SER A 189 2.35 -2.69 11.34
C SER A 189 0.84 -2.67 11.54
N ILE A 190 0.40 -1.98 12.60
CA ILE A 190 -1.01 -1.77 12.92
C ILE A 190 -1.29 -0.28 12.76
N ILE A 191 -2.04 0.07 11.71
CA ILE A 191 -2.19 1.46 11.28
C ILE A 191 -3.66 1.87 11.41
N ARG A 192 -3.92 3.11 11.88
CA ARG A 192 -5.26 3.68 12.07
C ARG A 192 -6.19 2.83 12.94
N TRP A 193 -5.65 2.15 13.92
CA TRP A 193 -6.39 1.24 14.80
C TRP A 193 -7.58 1.89 15.50
N ARG A 194 -7.51 3.19 15.79
CA ARG A 194 -8.60 3.96 16.38
C ARG A 194 -9.91 3.93 15.56
N ASN A 195 -9.83 3.60 14.28
CA ASN A 195 -10.96 3.53 13.35
C ASN A 195 -11.45 2.09 13.14
N ALA A 196 -10.83 1.10 13.80
CA ALA A 196 -11.29 -0.28 13.77
C ALA A 196 -12.65 -0.43 14.48
N SER A 197 -13.46 -1.36 14.00
CA SER A 197 -14.73 -1.71 14.65
C SER A 197 -14.50 -2.08 16.12
N PRO A 198 -15.41 -1.75 17.02
CA PRO A 198 -15.34 -2.21 18.41
C PRO A 198 -15.22 -3.73 18.51
N ARG A 199 -14.59 -4.18 19.60
CA ARG A 199 -14.43 -5.63 19.87
C ARG A 199 -15.75 -6.27 20.23
#